data_2b5748820bb68791581920b461c0ded5
#
_entry.id   2b5748820bb68791581920b461c0ded5
#
_cell.length_a   1.000
_cell.length_b   1.000
_cell.length_c   1.000
_cell.angle_alpha   90.00
_cell.angle_beta   90.00
_cell.angle_gamma   90.00
#
_symmetry.space_group_name_H-M   'P 1'
#
loop_
_entity.id
_entity.type
_entity.pdbx_description
1 polymer ?
#
loop_
_entity_poly.entity_id
_entity_poly.type
_entity_poly.pdbx_seq_one_letter_code
_entity_poly.pdbx_strand_id
1 'polypeptide(L)'
;MKYYNVKVKPDVINGDVSTVIGTAGQDADFSGGDLVFDWTPFYIPKGSSKLENVTLYMTGEDGSGSVATDIYLFFARDVDGVAPLSAGTVNAGGITSCFNLATNFLSGMKLDGSTVGKGKMKGPAHGGMYVGSTTNNEGMIAYPILEGEEDSSKPGYSRVYVCGVIDPGSDDLGFKTNVLSNAGVSISTAATTTTGIVVKTTDARRAFQKGDTIYIMDSDTAVGVVKSVPDATHIVLESANAVAIAADDEIVNANPIRISLGLSQG
;
A
#
# COMPACT_ATOMS: atom_id res chain seq x y z
N MET A 1 -0.77 28.09 11.19
CA MET A 1 -1.13 26.71 10.84
C MET A 1 -0.71 26.46 9.40
N LYS A 2 0.08 25.41 9.17
CA LYS A 2 0.52 25.00 7.82
C LYS A 2 -0.19 23.69 7.48
N TYR A 3 -0.69 23.58 6.24
CA TYR A 3 -1.30 22.35 5.71
C TYR A 3 -0.36 21.72 4.69
N TYR A 4 -0.25 20.39 4.71
CA TYR A 4 0.54 19.63 3.77
C TYR A 4 0.00 18.21 3.60
N ASN A 5 0.39 17.59 2.49
CA ASN A 5 0.01 16.22 2.21
C ASN A 5 1.25 15.33 2.15
N VAL A 6 1.17 14.18 2.79
CA VAL A 6 2.18 13.12 2.70
C VAL A 6 1.58 11.96 1.93
N LYS A 7 2.36 11.44 0.98
CA LYS A 7 1.98 10.24 0.23
C LYS A 7 2.79 9.05 0.72
N VAL A 8 2.09 7.97 1.03
CA VAL A 8 2.67 6.70 1.45
C VAL A 8 2.31 5.63 0.44
N LYS A 9 3.26 4.77 0.09
CA LYS A 9 3.08 3.64 -0.82
C LYS A 9 3.46 2.36 -0.08
N PRO A 10 2.52 1.70 0.58
CA PRO A 10 2.78 0.42 1.24
C PRO A 10 3.16 -0.66 0.23
N ASP A 11 4.01 -1.57 0.67
CA ASP A 11 4.29 -2.83 0.00
C ASP A 11 3.37 -3.90 0.59
N VAL A 12 2.49 -4.47 -0.24
CA VAL A 12 1.56 -5.52 0.19
C VAL A 12 2.13 -6.92 -0.04
N ILE A 13 3.21 -7.05 -0.81
CA ILE A 13 3.86 -8.33 -1.10
C ILE A 13 4.82 -8.71 0.02
N ASN A 14 5.55 -7.73 0.54
CA ASN A 14 6.54 -7.93 1.61
C ASN A 14 7.52 -9.09 1.33
N GLY A 15 7.90 -9.27 0.05
CA GLY A 15 8.87 -10.28 -0.40
C GLY A 15 8.30 -11.67 -0.68
N ASP A 16 7.00 -11.88 -0.52
CA ASP A 16 6.34 -13.15 -0.87
C ASP A 16 5.09 -12.88 -1.71
N VAL A 17 5.23 -13.07 -3.01
CA VAL A 17 4.15 -12.83 -3.99
C VAL A 17 2.97 -13.79 -3.75
N SER A 18 3.24 -15.01 -3.33
CA SER A 18 2.21 -16.04 -3.15
C SER A 18 1.23 -15.73 -2.02
N THR A 19 1.65 -14.93 -1.03
CA THR A 19 0.78 -14.53 0.08
C THR A 19 -0.34 -13.58 -0.32
N VAL A 20 -0.18 -12.88 -1.43
CA VAL A 20 -1.10 -11.83 -1.89
C VAL A 20 -1.88 -12.24 -3.13
N ILE A 21 -1.25 -13.02 -4.00
CA ILE A 21 -1.80 -13.34 -5.33
C ILE A 21 -2.26 -14.80 -5.40
N GLY A 22 -1.85 -15.63 -4.45
CA GLY A 22 -2.10 -17.07 -4.48
C GLY A 22 -1.21 -17.79 -5.52
N THR A 23 -1.22 -19.10 -5.45
CA THR A 23 -0.58 -19.94 -6.47
C THR A 23 -1.48 -20.01 -7.71
N ALA A 24 -0.92 -19.86 -8.88
CA ALA A 24 -1.50 -19.94 -10.22
C ALA A 24 -3.03 -20.10 -10.27
N GLY A 25 -3.78 -19.01 -10.37
CA GLY A 25 -5.22 -19.00 -10.62
C GLY A 25 -6.14 -19.05 -9.40
N GLN A 26 -5.61 -18.92 -8.20
CA GLN A 26 -6.40 -18.72 -6.98
C GLN A 26 -6.09 -17.35 -6.38
N ASP A 27 -7.14 -16.59 -6.08
CA ASP A 27 -7.02 -15.33 -5.38
C ASP A 27 -6.68 -15.59 -3.91
N ALA A 28 -5.64 -14.97 -3.38
CA ALA A 28 -5.36 -14.94 -1.95
C ALA A 28 -6.09 -13.72 -1.37
N ASP A 29 -7.31 -13.93 -0.89
CA ASP A 29 -8.05 -12.87 -0.23
C ASP A 29 -7.49 -12.63 1.17
N PHE A 30 -7.38 -11.37 1.56
CA PHE A 30 -7.13 -10.99 2.93
C PHE A 30 -8.44 -11.10 3.71
N SER A 31 -8.45 -11.93 4.72
CA SER A 31 -9.62 -12.11 5.57
C SER A 31 -9.67 -11.11 6.72
N GLY A 32 -10.82 -11.07 7.40
CA GLY A 32 -10.99 -10.20 8.57
C GLY A 32 -9.92 -10.46 9.64
N GLY A 33 -9.20 -9.40 10.01
CA GLY A 33 -8.09 -9.43 10.94
C GLY A 33 -6.71 -9.53 10.29
N ASP A 34 -6.61 -9.78 8.99
CA ASP A 34 -5.31 -9.92 8.32
C ASP A 34 -4.57 -8.59 8.18
N LEU A 35 -3.24 -8.66 8.29
CA LEU A 35 -2.34 -7.55 8.00
C LEU A 35 -2.28 -7.33 6.48
N VAL A 36 -2.70 -6.17 6.01
CA VAL A 36 -2.67 -5.81 4.58
C VAL A 36 -1.28 -5.35 4.16
N PHE A 37 -0.62 -4.59 5.02
CA PHE A 37 0.76 -4.14 4.86
C PHE A 37 1.36 -3.81 6.21
N ASP A 38 2.65 -4.11 6.34
CA ASP A 38 3.42 -3.85 7.56
C ASP A 38 3.84 -2.37 7.66
N TRP A 39 4.49 -2.00 8.74
CA TRP A 39 4.92 -0.64 9.05
C TRP A 39 5.67 0.01 7.88
N THR A 40 4.98 0.88 7.19
CA THR A 40 5.52 1.65 6.07
C THR A 40 5.92 3.03 6.55
N PRO A 41 7.22 3.39 6.46
CA PRO A 41 7.70 4.67 6.95
C PRO A 41 7.26 5.84 6.07
N PHE A 42 6.99 6.97 6.70
CA PHE A 42 6.80 8.25 6.05
C PHE A 42 7.34 9.38 6.91
N TYR A 43 7.49 10.57 6.32
CA TYR A 43 8.11 11.70 6.99
C TYR A 43 7.13 12.85 7.16
N ILE A 44 7.13 13.42 8.36
CA ILE A 44 6.42 14.65 8.69
C ILE A 44 7.43 15.72 9.11
N PRO A 45 7.15 17.03 8.96
CA PRO A 45 7.99 18.06 9.54
C PRO A 45 8.17 17.85 11.05
N LYS A 46 9.35 18.16 11.58
CA LYS A 46 9.65 18.07 13.01
C LYS A 46 8.59 18.77 13.86
N GLY A 47 8.19 18.12 14.92
CA GLY A 47 7.11 18.53 15.84
C GLY A 47 5.82 17.76 15.62
N SER A 48 4.79 18.16 16.35
CA SER A 48 3.48 17.49 16.30
C SER A 48 2.68 17.92 15.08
N SER A 49 2.09 16.96 14.40
CA SER A 49 1.22 17.17 13.25
C SER A 49 -0.14 16.54 13.50
N LYS A 50 -1.19 17.26 13.22
CA LYS A 50 -2.57 16.78 13.36
C LYS A 50 -3.02 16.18 12.04
N LEU A 51 -3.51 14.94 12.08
CA LEU A 51 -4.10 14.28 10.93
C LEU A 51 -5.53 14.80 10.70
N GLU A 52 -5.77 15.44 9.56
CA GLU A 52 -7.06 16.06 9.22
C GLU A 52 -7.90 15.17 8.31
N ASN A 53 -7.26 14.49 7.37
CA ASN A 53 -7.94 13.55 6.49
C ASN A 53 -7.00 12.46 5.97
N VAL A 54 -7.60 11.38 5.51
CA VAL A 54 -6.90 10.27 4.86
C VAL A 54 -7.66 9.93 3.57
N THR A 55 -6.92 9.77 2.49
CA THR A 55 -7.42 9.15 1.27
C THR A 55 -6.59 7.90 1.00
N LEU A 56 -7.24 6.76 0.99
CA LEU A 56 -6.65 5.49 0.59
C LEU A 56 -7.19 5.13 -0.78
N TYR A 57 -6.31 4.97 -1.74
CA TYR A 57 -6.61 4.54 -3.09
C TYR A 57 -6.02 3.14 -3.32
N MET A 58 -6.84 2.21 -3.78
CA MET A 58 -6.40 0.86 -4.14
C MET A 58 -6.55 0.67 -5.64
N THR A 59 -5.46 0.27 -6.29
CA THR A 59 -5.46 -0.25 -7.64
C THR A 59 -5.41 -1.76 -7.54
N GLY A 60 -6.19 -2.45 -8.34
CA GLY A 60 -6.07 -3.89 -8.37
C GLY A 60 -7.15 -4.64 -7.61
N GLU A 61 -8.06 -3.95 -6.94
CA GLU A 61 -9.25 -4.59 -6.41
C GLU A 61 -10.19 -4.99 -7.55
N ASP A 62 -10.79 -6.15 -7.45
CA ASP A 62 -11.83 -6.58 -8.38
C ASP A 62 -12.99 -5.59 -8.38
N GLY A 63 -13.07 -4.79 -9.42
CA GLY A 63 -14.13 -3.79 -9.59
C GLY A 63 -15.55 -4.36 -9.76
N SER A 64 -15.74 -5.68 -9.65
CA SER A 64 -17.06 -6.32 -9.79
C SER A 64 -17.91 -6.21 -8.53
N GLY A 65 -17.30 -5.92 -7.37
CA GLY A 65 -17.98 -5.78 -6.08
C GLY A 65 -18.02 -4.35 -5.54
N SER A 66 -18.84 -4.12 -4.55
CA SER A 66 -18.67 -3.00 -3.66
C SER A 66 -17.52 -3.35 -2.72
N VAL A 67 -16.47 -2.54 -2.63
CA VAL A 67 -15.50 -2.68 -1.54
C VAL A 67 -16.26 -2.43 -0.24
N ALA A 68 -16.63 -3.50 0.42
CA ALA A 68 -17.33 -3.46 1.70
C ALA A 68 -16.33 -3.65 2.87
N THR A 69 -15.06 -3.81 2.54
CA THR A 69 -13.99 -4.09 3.50
C THR A 69 -13.64 -2.84 4.29
N ASP A 70 -13.72 -2.93 5.59
CA ASP A 70 -13.24 -1.90 6.49
C ASP A 70 -11.76 -2.12 6.79
N ILE A 71 -10.98 -1.05 6.80
CA ILE A 71 -9.54 -1.12 7.05
C ILE A 71 -9.19 -0.23 8.24
N TYR A 72 -8.50 -0.80 9.22
CA TYR A 72 -7.83 -0.03 10.26
C TYR A 72 -6.45 0.41 9.78
N LEU A 73 -6.16 1.69 9.95
CA LEU A 73 -4.81 2.23 9.84
C LEU A 73 -4.29 2.52 11.24
N PHE A 74 -3.13 1.96 11.55
CA PHE A 74 -2.43 2.23 12.79
C PHE A 74 -1.17 3.03 12.53
N PHE A 75 -0.87 3.96 13.43
CA PHE A 75 0.28 4.85 13.34
C PHE A 75 1.24 4.59 14.49
N ALA A 76 2.52 4.57 14.19
CA ALA A 76 3.60 4.38 15.15
C ALA A 76 4.79 5.31 14.87
N ARG A 77 5.72 5.39 15.81
CA ARG A 77 6.95 6.19 15.71
C ARG A 77 8.18 5.37 16.06
N ASP A 78 9.34 5.89 15.74
CA ASP A 78 10.59 5.44 16.34
C ASP A 78 10.60 5.76 17.84
N VAL A 79 11.29 4.93 18.61
CA VAL A 79 11.63 5.21 20.02
C VAL A 79 13.11 4.94 20.20
N ASP A 80 13.86 5.94 20.65
CA ASP A 80 15.33 5.90 20.76
C ASP A 80 16.02 5.51 19.42
N GLY A 81 15.46 5.99 18.28
CA GLY A 81 15.94 5.69 16.94
C GLY A 81 15.61 4.27 16.45
N VAL A 82 14.87 3.50 17.23
CA VAL A 82 14.47 2.12 16.89
C VAL A 82 13.07 2.13 16.27
N ALA A 83 12.96 1.57 15.07
CA ALA A 83 11.69 1.39 14.38
C ALA A 83 10.75 0.44 15.14
N PRO A 84 9.43 0.56 14.98
CA PRO A 84 8.50 -0.43 15.52
C PRO A 84 8.84 -1.83 14.96
N LEU A 85 8.71 -2.85 15.80
CA LEU A 85 8.82 -4.24 15.34
C LEU A 85 7.73 -4.53 14.32
N SER A 86 7.99 -5.46 13.38
CA SER A 86 6.98 -5.90 12.41
C SER A 86 5.65 -6.20 13.11
N ALA A 87 4.56 -5.72 12.53
CA ALA A 87 3.22 -5.98 13.01
C ALA A 87 2.81 -7.45 12.86
N GLY A 88 3.39 -8.16 11.91
CA GLY A 88 3.10 -9.55 11.62
C GLY A 88 3.48 -9.93 10.19
N THR A 89 2.98 -11.07 9.74
CA THR A 89 3.09 -11.51 8.35
C THR A 89 1.90 -10.97 7.56
N VAL A 90 2.16 -10.42 6.40
CA VAL A 90 1.11 -9.93 5.48
C VAL A 90 0.22 -11.12 5.06
N ASN A 91 -1.08 -10.91 5.01
CA ASN A 91 -2.11 -11.92 4.70
C ASN A 91 -2.08 -13.17 5.61
N ALA A 92 -1.65 -13.04 6.85
CA ALA A 92 -1.62 -14.13 7.81
C ALA A 92 -1.98 -13.61 9.20
N GLY A 93 -3.28 -13.51 9.47
CA GLY A 93 -3.89 -13.18 10.76
C GLY A 93 -3.16 -12.14 11.64
N GLY A 94 -3.84 -11.13 11.98
CA GLY A 94 -3.68 -10.06 12.96
C GLY A 94 -2.30 -9.56 13.41
N ILE A 95 -2.33 -8.41 14.04
CA ILE A 95 -1.15 -7.86 14.74
C ILE A 95 -0.77 -8.78 15.89
N THR A 96 0.27 -9.59 15.71
CA THR A 96 0.69 -10.60 16.69
C THR A 96 1.51 -10.04 17.85
N SER A 97 1.95 -8.79 17.77
CA SER A 97 2.91 -8.19 18.70
C SER A 97 2.43 -6.89 19.35
N CYS A 98 1.14 -6.75 19.66
CA CYS A 98 0.58 -5.53 20.26
C CYS A 98 1.31 -5.06 21.54
N PHE A 99 1.81 -5.97 22.36
CA PHE A 99 2.50 -5.61 23.60
C PHE A 99 3.86 -4.94 23.34
N ASN A 100 4.57 -5.33 22.30
CA ASN A 100 5.84 -4.73 21.94
C ASN A 100 5.67 -3.36 21.26
N LEU A 101 4.46 -3.06 20.78
CA LEU A 101 4.14 -1.79 20.12
C LEU A 101 3.67 -0.69 21.07
N ALA A 102 3.41 -1.01 22.33
CA ALA A 102 2.82 -0.06 23.29
C ALA A 102 3.63 1.25 23.46
N THR A 103 4.95 1.18 23.27
CA THR A 103 5.84 2.34 23.37
C THR A 103 5.93 3.13 22.06
N ASN A 104 5.75 2.47 20.93
CA ASN A 104 5.86 3.08 19.59
C ASN A 104 4.51 3.57 19.05
N PHE A 105 3.40 3.03 19.57
CA PHE A 105 2.07 3.29 19.06
C PHE A 105 1.64 4.74 19.31
N LEU A 106 1.13 5.41 18.30
CA LEU A 106 0.63 6.77 18.38
C LEU A 106 -0.90 6.81 18.39
N SER A 107 -1.51 6.16 17.40
CA SER A 107 -2.95 6.24 17.17
C SER A 107 -3.41 5.23 16.14
N GLY A 108 -4.73 5.12 15.96
CA GLY A 108 -5.31 4.38 14.87
C GLY A 108 -6.60 5.03 14.37
N MET A 109 -7.04 4.63 13.20
CA MET A 109 -8.31 5.06 12.63
C MET A 109 -8.91 3.96 11.75
N LYS A 110 -10.22 3.92 11.68
CA LYS A 110 -10.96 3.03 10.79
C LYS A 110 -11.36 3.76 9.52
N LEU A 111 -11.15 3.15 8.39
CA LEU A 111 -11.71 3.53 7.09
C LEU A 111 -12.89 2.62 6.82
N ASP A 112 -14.10 3.17 6.91
CA ASP A 112 -15.36 2.43 6.71
C ASP A 112 -15.60 2.22 5.21
N GLY A 113 -15.53 0.97 4.77
CA GLY A 113 -15.82 0.54 3.41
C GLY A 113 -17.27 0.12 3.19
N SER A 114 -18.01 -0.19 4.26
CA SER A 114 -19.35 -0.79 4.18
C SER A 114 -20.46 0.20 3.88
N THR A 115 -20.28 1.48 4.19
CA THR A 115 -21.35 2.48 4.08
C THR A 115 -21.23 3.31 2.81
N VAL A 116 -22.12 3.06 1.86
CA VAL A 116 -22.29 3.89 0.66
C VAL A 116 -22.64 5.32 1.09
N GLY A 117 -21.76 6.27 0.80
CA GLY A 117 -21.98 7.70 1.07
C GLY A 117 -21.14 8.31 2.18
N LYS A 118 -20.41 7.51 2.96
CA LYS A 118 -19.48 8.01 3.98
C LYS A 118 -18.03 7.89 3.51
N GLY A 119 -17.67 8.63 2.47
CA GLY A 119 -16.28 8.77 2.07
C GLY A 119 -15.74 7.68 1.15
N LYS A 120 -16.60 6.83 0.60
CA LYS A 120 -16.23 5.83 -0.39
C LYS A 120 -16.54 6.33 -1.80
N MET A 121 -15.55 6.34 -2.67
CA MET A 121 -15.77 6.51 -4.11
C MET A 121 -15.48 5.20 -4.82
N LYS A 122 -16.48 4.64 -5.49
CA LYS A 122 -16.30 3.51 -6.38
C LYS A 122 -15.76 4.03 -7.70
N GLY A 123 -14.52 3.69 -8.01
CA GLY A 123 -13.93 3.96 -9.32
C GLY A 123 -14.45 3.02 -10.40
N PRO A 124 -14.27 3.35 -11.68
CA PRO A 124 -14.60 2.44 -12.77
C PRO A 124 -13.69 1.21 -12.70
N ALA A 125 -14.26 0.05 -12.77
CA ALA A 125 -13.78 -1.33 -13.01
C ALA A 125 -12.38 -1.78 -12.49
N HIS A 126 -11.50 -0.93 -11.98
CA HIS A 126 -10.10 -1.27 -11.68
C HIS A 126 -9.52 -0.54 -10.45
N GLY A 127 -10.34 -0.13 -9.50
CA GLY A 127 -9.82 0.47 -8.28
C GLY A 127 -10.90 1.03 -7.36
N GLY A 128 -10.60 1.07 -6.08
CA GLY A 128 -11.40 1.69 -5.03
C GLY A 128 -10.68 2.90 -4.43
N MET A 129 -11.41 3.89 -3.99
CA MET A 129 -10.88 5.00 -3.23
C MET A 129 -11.68 5.17 -1.95
N TYR A 130 -10.98 5.14 -0.84
CA TYR A 130 -11.54 5.46 0.47
C TYR A 130 -11.14 6.88 0.84
N VAL A 131 -12.10 7.67 1.24
CA VAL A 131 -11.84 9.00 1.81
C VAL A 131 -12.34 8.98 3.24
N GLY A 132 -11.41 8.94 4.17
CA GLY A 132 -11.69 9.03 5.60
C GLY A 132 -11.51 10.45 6.10
N SER A 133 -12.44 10.92 6.91
CA SER A 133 -12.28 12.12 7.71
C SER A 133 -12.19 11.71 9.18
N THR A 134 -11.29 12.33 9.91
CA THR A 134 -11.13 12.09 11.34
C THR A 134 -12.37 12.46 12.18
N THR A 135 -13.33 13.17 11.60
CA THR A 135 -14.57 13.54 12.27
C THR A 135 -15.64 12.43 12.34
N ASN A 136 -15.48 11.36 11.56
CA ASN A 136 -16.47 10.28 11.45
C ASN A 136 -15.93 8.91 11.89
N ASN A 137 -14.88 8.88 12.69
CA ASN A 137 -14.31 7.64 13.19
C ASN A 137 -15.16 7.09 14.35
N GLU A 138 -15.92 6.05 14.08
CA GLU A 138 -16.61 5.30 15.14
C GLU A 138 -15.59 4.63 16.05
N GLY A 139 -15.45 5.14 17.28
CA GLY A 139 -14.65 4.52 18.34
C GLY A 139 -13.14 4.81 18.34
N MET A 140 -12.62 5.63 17.43
CA MET A 140 -11.21 6.01 17.41
C MET A 140 -11.02 7.51 17.65
N ILE A 141 -9.80 7.92 18.03
CA ILE A 141 -9.49 9.31 18.36
C ILE A 141 -9.79 10.22 17.17
N ALA A 142 -10.72 11.14 17.33
CA ALA A 142 -10.94 12.20 16.36
C ALA A 142 -9.67 13.06 16.32
N TYR A 143 -9.02 13.15 15.17
CA TYR A 143 -7.80 13.92 14.96
C TYR A 143 -6.54 13.33 15.63
N PRO A 144 -6.02 12.18 15.15
CA PRO A 144 -4.75 11.66 15.63
C PRO A 144 -3.63 12.71 15.52
N ILE A 145 -2.86 12.84 16.60
CA ILE A 145 -1.65 13.65 16.61
C ILE A 145 -0.48 12.72 16.31
N LEU A 146 0.23 13.03 15.24
CA LEU A 146 1.42 12.30 14.82
C LEU A 146 2.65 13.11 15.24
N GLU A 147 3.50 12.47 16.02
CA GLU A 147 4.76 13.04 16.48
C GLU A 147 5.80 11.91 16.51
N GLY A 148 6.93 12.15 15.88
CA GLY A 148 8.02 11.19 15.81
C GLY A 148 9.34 11.80 16.24
N GLU A 149 10.35 10.97 16.39
CA GLU A 149 11.72 11.42 16.60
C GLU A 149 12.30 11.98 15.30
N GLU A 150 13.20 12.95 15.42
CA GLU A 150 13.89 13.49 14.26
C GLU A 150 14.80 12.42 13.64
N ASP A 151 14.65 12.21 12.34
CA ASP A 151 15.49 11.28 11.61
C ASP A 151 16.85 11.94 11.29
N SER A 152 17.92 11.36 11.81
CA SER A 152 19.29 11.86 11.59
C SER A 152 19.69 11.89 10.12
N SER A 153 19.10 11.03 9.29
CA SER A 153 19.33 10.99 7.84
C SER A 153 18.55 12.07 7.10
N LYS A 154 17.54 12.67 7.75
CA LYS A 154 16.66 13.68 7.14
C LYS A 154 16.37 14.81 8.14
N PRO A 155 17.35 15.69 8.43
CA PRO A 155 17.22 16.74 9.42
C PRO A 155 15.99 17.62 9.18
N GLY A 156 15.28 17.98 10.25
CA GLY A 156 14.04 18.75 10.19
C GLY A 156 12.78 17.93 9.92
N TYR A 157 12.91 16.62 9.81
CA TYR A 157 11.77 15.70 9.65
C TYR A 157 11.80 14.61 10.72
N SER A 158 10.62 14.20 11.14
CA SER A 158 10.40 13.04 12.01
C SER A 158 9.88 11.88 11.18
N ARG A 159 10.35 10.69 11.51
CA ARG A 159 9.90 9.44 10.88
C ARG A 159 8.73 8.89 11.66
N VAL A 160 7.66 8.58 10.95
CA VAL A 160 6.43 7.97 11.46
C VAL A 160 6.07 6.81 10.54
N TYR A 161 5.31 5.86 11.05
CA TYR A 161 4.93 4.64 10.33
C TYR A 161 3.41 4.49 10.29
N VAL A 162 2.94 3.82 9.25
CA VAL A 162 1.55 3.37 9.13
C VAL A 162 1.52 1.90 8.74
N CYS A 163 0.63 1.12 9.36
CA CYS A 163 0.27 -0.23 8.90
C CYS A 163 -1.24 -0.32 8.70
N GLY A 164 -1.69 -1.32 7.93
CA GLY A 164 -3.09 -1.54 7.61
C GLY A 164 -3.54 -2.96 7.95
N VAL A 165 -4.71 -3.07 8.58
CA VAL A 165 -5.32 -4.35 8.98
C VAL A 165 -6.78 -4.35 8.57
N ILE A 166 -7.27 -5.48 8.06
CA ILE A 166 -8.69 -5.67 7.78
C ILE A 166 -9.47 -5.72 9.09
N ASP A 167 -10.62 -5.06 9.16
CA ASP A 167 -11.52 -5.21 10.31
C ASP A 167 -11.99 -6.67 10.43
N PRO A 168 -11.84 -7.31 11.59
CA PRO A 168 -12.26 -8.69 11.80
C PRO A 168 -13.73 -9.00 11.48
N GLY A 169 -14.58 -8.00 11.46
CA GLY A 169 -16.00 -8.12 11.11
C GLY A 169 -16.33 -7.76 9.66
N SER A 170 -15.34 -7.50 8.84
CA SER A 170 -15.51 -7.02 7.47
C SER A 170 -15.46 -8.15 6.43
N ASP A 171 -15.91 -7.82 5.21
CA ASP A 171 -15.74 -8.69 4.05
C ASP A 171 -14.26 -8.81 3.67
N ASP A 172 -13.91 -9.89 2.99
CA ASP A 172 -12.56 -10.14 2.52
C ASP A 172 -12.12 -9.09 1.47
N LEU A 173 -10.83 -8.77 1.48
CA LEU A 173 -10.17 -7.91 0.50
C LEU A 173 -9.36 -8.77 -0.46
N GLY A 174 -9.78 -8.84 -1.73
CA GLY A 174 -9.04 -9.56 -2.77
C GLY A 174 -8.28 -8.61 -3.68
N PHE A 175 -6.99 -8.87 -3.86
CA PHE A 175 -6.22 -8.35 -4.98
C PHE A 175 -6.16 -9.46 -6.03
N LYS A 176 -7.12 -9.51 -6.94
CA LYS A 176 -7.15 -10.54 -7.97
C LYS A 176 -5.97 -10.43 -8.91
N THR A 177 -5.43 -11.57 -9.29
CA THR A 177 -4.32 -11.70 -10.25
C THR A 177 -4.57 -10.92 -11.53
N ASN A 178 -5.79 -10.97 -12.06
CA ASN A 178 -6.16 -10.23 -13.27
C ASN A 178 -6.26 -8.72 -13.06
N VAL A 179 -6.17 -8.22 -11.85
CA VAL A 179 -6.30 -6.80 -11.53
C VAL A 179 -4.98 -6.19 -11.06
N LEU A 180 -4.15 -6.92 -10.30
CA LEU A 180 -2.76 -6.52 -10.08
C LEU A 180 -1.96 -6.61 -11.37
N SER A 181 -2.26 -7.60 -12.22
CA SER A 181 -1.75 -7.73 -13.57
C SER A 181 -2.65 -7.07 -14.62
N ASN A 182 -3.81 -6.49 -14.22
CA ASN A 182 -4.81 -5.91 -15.11
C ASN A 182 -5.17 -6.84 -16.28
N ALA A 183 -5.56 -8.09 -15.98
CA ALA A 183 -5.88 -9.13 -16.96
C ALA A 183 -4.75 -9.32 -17.98
N GLY A 184 -3.52 -9.50 -17.50
CA GLY A 184 -2.42 -9.87 -18.35
C GLY A 184 -1.46 -8.73 -18.67
N VAL A 185 -0.91 -8.05 -17.67
CA VAL A 185 0.34 -7.35 -17.91
C VAL A 185 1.43 -8.40 -17.91
N SER A 186 1.68 -8.97 -19.06
CA SER A 186 2.79 -9.90 -19.26
C SER A 186 3.91 -9.24 -20.03
N ILE A 187 5.10 -9.80 -19.91
CA ILE A 187 6.29 -9.35 -20.64
C ILE A 187 6.13 -9.66 -22.12
N SER A 188 6.36 -8.68 -22.98
CA SER A 188 6.34 -8.87 -24.43
C SER A 188 7.68 -9.40 -24.97
N THR A 189 8.78 -8.96 -24.39
CA THR A 189 10.14 -9.30 -24.86
C THR A 189 11.01 -9.65 -23.67
N ALA A 190 11.57 -10.86 -23.71
CA ALA A 190 12.50 -11.33 -22.68
C ALA A 190 13.73 -10.43 -22.58
N ALA A 191 14.23 -10.23 -21.36
CA ALA A 191 15.44 -9.46 -21.11
C ALA A 191 16.18 -9.95 -19.85
N THR A 192 17.51 -9.97 -19.90
CA THR A 192 18.35 -10.35 -18.76
C THR A 192 18.95 -9.15 -18.05
N THR A 193 19.09 -8.02 -18.73
CA THR A 193 19.58 -6.78 -18.15
C THR A 193 19.03 -5.62 -18.97
N THR A 194 18.10 -4.87 -18.43
CA THR A 194 17.49 -3.72 -19.11
C THR A 194 16.92 -2.73 -18.10
N THR A 195 16.83 -1.47 -18.49
CA THR A 195 16.05 -0.45 -17.78
C THR A 195 14.67 -0.24 -18.42
N GLY A 196 14.40 -0.85 -19.57
CA GLY A 196 13.15 -0.74 -20.30
C GLY A 196 12.46 -2.10 -20.42
N ILE A 197 11.23 -2.19 -20.01
CA ILE A 197 10.38 -3.38 -20.11
C ILE A 197 9.28 -3.09 -21.12
N VAL A 198 9.09 -3.99 -22.08
CA VAL A 198 7.96 -3.96 -23.02
C VAL A 198 6.93 -4.99 -22.58
N VAL A 199 5.70 -4.54 -22.39
CA VAL A 199 4.61 -5.38 -21.86
C VAL A 199 3.46 -5.53 -22.85
N LYS A 200 2.76 -6.65 -22.76
CA LYS A 200 1.50 -6.92 -23.45
C LYS A 200 0.38 -6.49 -22.51
N THR A 201 -0.25 -5.37 -22.79
CA THR A 201 -1.40 -4.87 -22.03
C THR A 201 -2.15 -3.83 -22.84
N THR A 202 -3.36 -3.51 -22.42
CA THR A 202 -4.11 -2.40 -23.03
C THR A 202 -3.54 -1.05 -22.62
N ASP A 203 -3.09 -0.89 -21.38
CA ASP A 203 -2.43 0.32 -20.89
C ASP A 203 -1.69 0.09 -19.57
N ALA A 204 -0.37 0.00 -19.61
CA ALA A 204 0.49 -0.19 -18.43
C ALA A 204 0.34 0.92 -17.37
N ARG A 205 -0.09 2.13 -17.77
CA ARG A 205 -0.31 3.26 -16.85
C ARG A 205 -1.46 3.03 -15.87
N ARG A 206 -2.34 2.06 -16.14
CA ARG A 206 -3.41 1.67 -15.23
C ARG A 206 -2.90 0.81 -14.09
N ALA A 207 -1.87 0.01 -14.31
CA ALA A 207 -1.33 -0.93 -13.35
C ALA A 207 -0.12 -0.37 -12.59
N PHE A 208 0.70 0.45 -13.24
CA PHE A 208 1.99 0.90 -12.71
C PHE A 208 2.15 2.41 -12.75
N GLN A 209 2.85 2.94 -11.74
CA GLN A 209 3.21 4.35 -11.63
C GLN A 209 4.66 4.48 -11.12
N LYS A 210 5.22 5.67 -11.28
CA LYS A 210 6.55 5.97 -10.73
C LYS A 210 6.68 5.60 -9.24
N GLY A 211 7.75 4.88 -8.92
CA GLY A 211 8.09 4.43 -7.57
C GLY A 211 7.34 3.17 -7.13
N ASP A 212 6.63 2.48 -8.02
CA ASP A 212 6.08 1.17 -7.73
C ASP A 212 7.17 0.11 -7.90
N THR A 213 7.16 -0.90 -7.06
CA THR A 213 8.01 -2.07 -7.18
C THR A 213 7.30 -3.15 -8.00
N ILE A 214 8.01 -3.72 -8.97
CA ILE A 214 7.49 -4.78 -9.83
C ILE A 214 8.08 -6.11 -9.41
N TYR A 215 7.24 -7.14 -9.33
CA TYR A 215 7.61 -8.54 -9.19
C TYR A 215 7.16 -9.35 -10.39
N ILE A 216 7.79 -10.50 -10.63
CA ILE A 216 7.24 -11.56 -11.49
C ILE A 216 6.28 -12.37 -10.61
N MET A 217 5.11 -12.73 -11.14
CA MET A 217 4.04 -13.41 -10.38
C MET A 217 4.52 -14.71 -9.74
N ASP A 218 5.34 -15.49 -10.42
CA ASP A 218 5.83 -16.77 -9.94
C ASP A 218 7.23 -16.68 -9.27
N SER A 219 7.63 -15.47 -8.84
CA SER A 219 8.95 -15.25 -8.24
C SER A 219 8.88 -14.22 -7.12
N ASP A 220 9.42 -14.57 -5.97
CA ASP A 220 9.53 -13.67 -4.82
C ASP A 220 10.65 -12.63 -4.97
N THR A 221 11.20 -12.50 -6.16
CA THR A 221 12.28 -11.55 -6.44
C THR A 221 11.77 -10.35 -7.23
N ALA A 222 12.02 -9.17 -6.69
CA ALA A 222 11.66 -7.93 -7.36
C ALA A 222 12.42 -7.76 -8.69
N VAL A 223 11.71 -7.40 -9.74
CA VAL A 223 12.29 -6.99 -11.02
C VAL A 223 12.98 -5.64 -10.89
N GLY A 224 12.34 -4.70 -10.20
CA GLY A 224 12.89 -3.36 -9.98
C GLY A 224 11.81 -2.33 -9.65
N VAL A 225 12.26 -1.08 -9.50
CA VAL A 225 11.40 0.06 -9.19
C VAL A 225 11.10 0.86 -10.45
N VAL A 226 9.84 1.22 -10.66
CA VAL A 226 9.37 1.99 -11.81
C VAL A 226 9.87 3.43 -11.72
N LYS A 227 10.64 3.86 -12.71
CA LYS A 227 11.03 5.27 -12.91
C LYS A 227 9.94 6.07 -13.63
N SER A 228 9.34 5.45 -14.65
CA SER A 228 8.24 6.06 -15.43
C SER A 228 7.51 5.03 -16.28
N VAL A 229 6.29 5.34 -16.66
CA VAL A 229 5.48 4.59 -17.63
C VAL A 229 5.15 5.55 -18.78
N PRO A 230 6.00 5.65 -19.80
CA PRO A 230 5.89 6.68 -20.83
C PRO A 230 4.67 6.50 -21.74
N ASP A 231 4.26 5.26 -21.96
CA ASP A 231 3.10 4.93 -22.81
C ASP A 231 2.38 3.65 -22.33
N ALA A 232 1.47 3.16 -23.15
CA ALA A 232 0.63 2.01 -22.81
C ALA A 232 1.39 0.69 -22.67
N THR A 233 2.55 0.56 -23.29
CA THR A 233 3.27 -0.73 -23.42
C THR A 233 4.71 -0.69 -22.90
N HIS A 234 5.19 0.46 -22.44
CA HIS A 234 6.55 0.59 -21.96
C HIS A 234 6.61 1.01 -20.49
N ILE A 235 7.46 0.32 -19.75
CA ILE A 235 7.82 0.63 -18.37
C ILE A 235 9.33 0.88 -18.31
N VAL A 236 9.74 1.96 -17.71
CA VAL A 236 11.16 2.28 -17.47
C VAL A 236 11.45 2.11 -16.00
N LEU A 237 12.47 1.33 -15.67
CA LEU A 237 12.97 1.11 -14.32
C LEU A 237 14.00 2.18 -13.90
N GLU A 238 14.18 2.36 -12.61
CA GLU A 238 15.21 3.23 -12.04
C GLU A 238 16.63 2.69 -12.28
N SER A 239 16.77 1.38 -12.25
CA SER A 239 18.00 0.63 -12.54
C SER A 239 17.70 -0.54 -13.47
N ALA A 240 18.72 -1.22 -14.01
CA ALA A 240 18.53 -2.46 -14.74
C ALA A 240 17.81 -3.50 -13.88
N ASN A 241 16.96 -4.32 -14.50
CA ASN A 241 16.22 -5.37 -13.82
C ASN A 241 17.17 -6.29 -13.02
N ALA A 242 16.75 -6.59 -11.79
CA ALA A 242 17.53 -7.41 -10.86
C ALA A 242 17.52 -8.91 -11.22
N VAL A 243 16.46 -9.34 -11.94
CA VAL A 243 16.25 -10.74 -12.36
C VAL A 243 15.98 -10.81 -13.84
N ALA A 244 16.32 -11.95 -14.46
CA ALA A 244 15.95 -12.22 -15.84
C ALA A 244 14.42 -12.32 -15.95
N ILE A 245 13.86 -11.69 -16.98
CA ILE A 245 12.45 -11.73 -17.31
C ILE A 245 12.28 -12.48 -18.64
N ALA A 246 11.35 -13.42 -18.68
CA ALA A 246 11.01 -14.16 -19.88
C ALA A 246 9.83 -13.50 -20.63
N ALA A 247 9.67 -13.82 -21.90
CA ALA A 247 8.45 -13.47 -22.60
C ALA A 247 7.28 -14.23 -21.95
N ASP A 248 6.14 -13.55 -21.85
CA ASP A 248 4.91 -14.05 -21.23
C ASP A 248 4.94 -14.18 -19.69
N ASP A 249 6.06 -13.85 -19.01
CA ASP A 249 6.03 -13.68 -17.55
C ASP A 249 4.99 -12.63 -17.17
N GLU A 250 4.12 -12.96 -16.24
CA GLU A 250 3.20 -12.01 -15.64
C GLU A 250 3.91 -11.18 -14.58
N ILE A 251 3.66 -9.88 -14.60
CA ILE A 251 4.24 -8.95 -13.63
C ILE A 251 3.17 -8.30 -12.78
N VAL A 252 3.50 -8.12 -11.51
CA VAL A 252 2.60 -7.59 -10.49
C VAL A 252 3.18 -6.36 -9.80
N ASN A 253 2.28 -5.50 -9.33
CA ASN A 253 2.62 -4.29 -8.60
C ASN A 253 2.59 -4.56 -7.09
N ALA A 254 3.72 -4.41 -6.41
CA ALA A 254 3.79 -4.55 -4.96
C ALA A 254 3.14 -3.39 -4.19
N ASN A 255 2.86 -2.28 -4.86
CA ASN A 255 2.31 -1.08 -4.24
C ASN A 255 0.93 -0.71 -4.82
N PRO A 256 -0.07 -1.61 -4.77
CA PRO A 256 -1.41 -1.33 -5.27
C PRO A 256 -2.16 -0.32 -4.39
N ILE A 257 -1.71 -0.14 -3.14
CA ILE A 257 -2.27 0.79 -2.18
C ILE A 257 -1.47 2.09 -2.17
N ARG A 258 -2.20 3.20 -2.18
CA ARG A 258 -1.63 4.54 -2.00
C ARG A 258 -2.42 5.30 -0.96
N ILE A 259 -1.71 5.84 0.02
CA ILE A 259 -2.32 6.60 1.10
C ILE A 259 -1.87 8.05 0.97
N SER A 260 -2.81 8.96 1.01
CA SER A 260 -2.55 10.41 1.12
C SER A 260 -3.05 10.87 2.48
N LEU A 261 -2.15 11.38 3.30
CA LEU A 261 -2.42 11.91 4.63
C LEU A 261 -2.44 13.44 4.53
N GLY A 262 -3.57 14.06 4.78
CA GLY A 262 -3.68 15.49 4.93
C GLY A 262 -3.40 15.90 6.37
N LEU A 263 -2.39 16.71 6.59
CA LEU A 263 -1.85 17.05 7.89
C LEU A 263 -1.82 18.56 8.08
N SER A 264 -2.02 18.99 9.33
CA SER A 264 -1.81 20.37 9.75
C SER A 264 -0.80 20.45 10.89
N GLN A 265 0.01 21.52 10.87
CA GLN A 265 0.96 21.83 11.93
C GLN A 265 0.72 23.26 12.43
N GLY A 266 0.64 23.42 13.73
CA GLY A 266 0.45 24.70 14.41
C GLY A 266 1.68 25.60 14.44
#